data_7f41baa70109fdb1f1d856956d7b8cbc
#
_entry.id   7f41baa70109fdb1f1d856956d7b8cbc
#
_cell.length_a   1.000
_cell.length_b   1.000
_cell.length_c   1.000
_cell.angle_alpha   90.00
_cell.angle_beta   90.00
_cell.angle_gamma   90.00
#
_symmetry.space_group_name_H-M   'P 1'
#
loop_
_entity.id
_entity.type
_entity.pdbx_description
1 polymer ?
#
loop_
_entity_poly.entity_id
_entity_poly.type
_entity_poly.pdbx_seq_one_letter_code
_entity_poly.pdbx_strand_id
1 'polypeptide(L)'
;MTPIKLSERIKQTIRDVKDYPNPGIIFKDITPVLADPSLCKAIVGQMAQQFRSQQIDAIAAIEARGFIFGSILAHELNCSFIPVRKAGKLPFTTRSQQYDLEYGSATIE
;
A
#
# COMPACT_ATOMS: atom_id res chain seq x y z
N MET A 1 8.62 -1.10 -30.74
CA MET A 1 8.71 -1.85 -29.46
C MET A 1 7.52 -1.44 -28.59
N THR A 2 6.75 -2.42 -28.13
CA THR A 2 5.60 -2.16 -27.29
C THR A 2 6.06 -1.93 -25.83
N PRO A 3 5.66 -0.83 -25.19
CA PRO A 3 6.02 -0.62 -23.79
C PRO A 3 5.48 -1.73 -22.89
N ILE A 4 6.25 -2.12 -21.89
CA ILE A 4 5.81 -3.07 -20.88
C ILE A 4 4.71 -2.39 -20.05
N LYS A 5 3.61 -3.10 -19.84
CA LYS A 5 2.53 -2.59 -19.00
C LYS A 5 3.02 -2.37 -17.56
N LEU A 6 2.45 -1.38 -16.90
CA LEU A 6 2.83 -1.06 -15.51
C LEU A 6 2.69 -2.27 -14.60
N SER A 7 1.59 -3.01 -14.71
CA SER A 7 1.37 -4.21 -13.91
C SER A 7 2.48 -5.25 -14.10
N GLU A 8 2.98 -5.40 -15.32
CA GLU A 8 4.08 -6.33 -15.61
C GLU A 8 5.40 -5.83 -15.00
N ARG A 9 5.66 -4.53 -15.08
CA ARG A 9 6.85 -3.94 -14.45
C ARG A 9 6.84 -4.18 -12.95
N ILE A 10 5.69 -4.00 -12.31
CA ILE A 10 5.54 -4.23 -10.87
C ILE A 10 5.82 -5.70 -10.55
N LYS A 11 5.21 -6.62 -11.29
CA LYS A 11 5.41 -8.06 -11.06
C LYS A 11 6.87 -8.48 -11.21
N GLN A 12 7.56 -7.93 -12.21
CA GLN A 12 8.97 -8.25 -12.45
C GLN A 12 9.88 -7.67 -11.37
N THR A 13 9.45 -6.61 -10.71
CA THR A 13 10.26 -5.88 -9.73
C THR A 13 10.05 -6.39 -8.30
N ILE A 14 8.84 -6.83 -7.96
CA ILE A 14 8.54 -7.42 -6.66
C ILE A 14 9.39 -8.67 -6.45
N ARG A 15 9.96 -8.82 -5.23
CA ARG A 15 10.77 -9.98 -4.87
C ARG A 15 9.92 -10.99 -4.11
N ASP A 16 9.96 -12.25 -4.56
CA ASP A 16 9.34 -13.34 -3.83
C ASP A 16 10.30 -13.88 -2.78
N VAL A 17 9.86 -13.97 -1.54
CA VAL A 17 10.63 -14.57 -0.44
C VAL A 17 9.88 -15.80 0.03
N LYS A 18 10.43 -16.99 -0.28
CA LYS A 18 9.79 -18.26 0.08
C LYS A 18 9.91 -18.49 1.58
N ASP A 19 8.86 -19.13 2.12
CA ASP A 19 8.82 -19.59 3.52
C ASP A 19 9.01 -18.44 4.50
N TYR A 20 8.43 -17.29 4.21
CA TYR A 20 8.47 -16.12 5.08
C TYR A 20 7.05 -15.54 5.26
N PRO A 21 6.59 -15.22 6.46
CA PRO A 21 7.29 -15.39 7.75
C PRO A 21 7.30 -16.84 8.25
N ASN A 22 6.54 -17.74 7.60
CA ASN A 22 6.40 -19.13 8.00
C ASN A 22 6.53 -20.05 6.79
N PRO A 23 6.90 -21.33 7.00
CA PRO A 23 6.93 -22.29 5.89
C PRO A 23 5.60 -22.35 5.14
N GLY A 24 5.66 -22.44 3.82
CA GLY A 24 4.49 -22.49 2.95
C GLY A 24 3.97 -21.13 2.50
N ILE A 25 4.48 -20.04 3.05
CA ILE A 25 4.09 -18.68 2.68
C ILE A 25 5.12 -18.10 1.72
N ILE A 26 4.65 -17.50 0.63
CA ILE A 26 5.51 -16.72 -0.27
C ILE A 26 5.22 -15.26 0.00
N PHE A 27 6.19 -14.57 0.61
CA PHE A 27 6.08 -13.16 0.95
C PHE A 27 6.44 -12.31 -0.27
N LYS A 28 5.60 -11.32 -0.57
CA LYS A 28 5.85 -10.38 -1.66
C LYS A 28 6.55 -9.15 -1.11
N ASP A 29 7.84 -9.04 -1.38
CA ASP A 29 8.68 -7.94 -0.91
C ASP A 29 8.64 -6.80 -1.92
N ILE A 30 8.11 -5.65 -1.51
CA ILE A 30 7.98 -4.48 -2.38
C ILE A 30 9.19 -3.53 -2.30
N THR A 31 10.19 -3.83 -1.48
CA THR A 31 11.33 -2.91 -1.33
C THR A 31 12.05 -2.63 -2.65
N PRO A 32 12.20 -3.59 -3.58
CA PRO A 32 12.78 -3.27 -4.89
C PRO A 32 11.94 -2.27 -5.69
N VAL A 33 10.61 -2.29 -5.51
CA VAL A 33 9.72 -1.30 -6.14
C VAL A 33 9.99 0.08 -5.57
N LEU A 34 10.11 0.18 -4.24
CA LEU A 34 10.38 1.44 -3.56
C LEU A 34 11.75 2.02 -3.91
N ALA A 35 12.68 1.18 -4.32
CA ALA A 35 14.01 1.60 -4.72
C ALA A 35 14.05 2.18 -6.15
N ASP A 36 12.96 2.09 -6.89
CA ASP A 36 12.87 2.56 -8.27
C ASP A 36 11.95 3.79 -8.34
N PRO A 37 12.53 5.02 -8.34
CA PRO A 37 11.71 6.23 -8.34
C PRO A 37 10.80 6.36 -9.56
N SER A 38 11.26 5.94 -10.71
CA SER A 38 10.48 5.97 -11.95
C SER A 38 9.25 5.08 -11.84
N LEU A 39 9.42 3.89 -11.29
CA LEU A 39 8.31 2.95 -11.09
C LEU A 39 7.33 3.48 -10.04
N CYS A 40 7.82 4.03 -8.93
CA CYS A 40 6.95 4.61 -7.91
C CYS A 40 6.12 5.76 -8.47
N LYS A 41 6.72 6.64 -9.26
CA LYS A 41 5.99 7.75 -9.90
C LYS A 41 4.92 7.23 -10.84
N ALA A 42 5.21 6.17 -11.59
CA ALA A 42 4.24 5.58 -12.51
C ALA A 42 3.06 4.97 -11.75
N ILE A 43 3.34 4.28 -10.64
CA ILE A 43 2.30 3.69 -9.79
C ILE A 43 1.39 4.78 -9.23
N VAL A 44 1.95 5.79 -8.59
CA VAL A 44 1.18 6.88 -7.99
C VAL A 44 0.40 7.64 -9.05
N GLY A 45 1.01 7.89 -10.21
CA GLY A 45 0.35 8.57 -11.32
C GLY A 45 -0.87 7.81 -11.80
N GLN A 46 -0.78 6.50 -11.96
CA GLN A 46 -1.91 5.69 -12.39
C GLN A 46 -3.01 5.64 -11.32
N MET A 47 -2.64 5.49 -10.06
CA MET A 47 -3.60 5.52 -8.95
C MET A 47 -4.33 6.86 -8.91
N ALA A 48 -3.60 7.95 -9.00
CA ALA A 48 -4.19 9.30 -8.94
C ALA A 48 -5.13 9.54 -10.12
N GLN A 49 -4.76 9.06 -11.31
CA GLN A 49 -5.57 9.25 -12.52
C GLN A 49 -6.96 8.65 -12.38
N GLN A 50 -7.08 7.53 -11.66
CA GLN A 50 -8.37 6.87 -11.45
C GLN A 50 -9.33 7.71 -10.61
N PHE A 51 -8.80 8.61 -9.76
CA PHE A 51 -9.59 9.34 -8.79
C PHE A 51 -9.69 10.84 -9.07
N ARG A 52 -8.94 11.37 -10.02
CA ARG A 52 -8.92 12.84 -10.27
C ARG A 52 -10.28 13.40 -10.69
N SER A 53 -11.11 12.59 -11.36
CA SER A 53 -12.43 13.01 -11.77
C SER A 53 -13.47 12.88 -10.66
N GLN A 54 -13.10 12.28 -9.53
CA GLN A 54 -13.96 12.10 -8.38
C GLN A 54 -13.57 13.08 -7.28
N GLN A 55 -14.54 13.45 -6.45
CA GLN A 55 -14.24 14.31 -5.31
C GLN A 55 -13.82 13.41 -4.14
N ILE A 56 -12.52 13.29 -3.94
CA ILE A 56 -11.94 12.47 -2.88
C ILE A 56 -11.57 13.39 -1.71
N ASP A 57 -12.15 13.13 -0.55
CA ASP A 57 -11.92 13.95 0.64
C ASP A 57 -10.77 13.42 1.48
N ALA A 58 -10.52 12.12 1.44
CA ALA A 58 -9.47 11.51 2.25
C ALA A 58 -9.01 10.19 1.65
N ILE A 59 -7.77 9.83 1.95
CA ILE A 59 -7.18 8.52 1.64
C ILE A 59 -6.92 7.82 2.96
N ALA A 60 -7.48 6.63 3.15
CA ALA A 60 -7.19 5.78 4.29
C ALA A 60 -6.20 4.71 3.85
N ALA A 61 -5.20 4.46 4.67
CA ALA A 61 -4.19 3.43 4.36
C ALA A 61 -3.77 2.70 5.62
N ILE A 62 -3.51 1.41 5.47
CA ILE A 62 -3.18 0.50 6.58
C ILE A 62 -1.67 0.45 6.76
N GLU A 63 -1.23 0.55 8.02
CA GLU A 63 0.20 0.43 8.33
C GLU A 63 0.75 -0.96 7.95
N ALA A 64 2.02 -1.08 7.59
CA ALA A 64 2.91 0.07 7.43
C ALA A 64 3.10 0.35 5.94
N ARG A 65 2.98 -0.68 5.10
CA ARG A 65 3.23 -0.58 3.66
C ARG A 65 2.25 0.35 2.97
N GLY A 66 0.99 0.34 3.40
CA GLY A 66 -0.03 1.22 2.83
C GLY A 66 0.26 2.69 3.04
N PHE A 67 0.99 3.04 4.11
CA PHE A 67 1.33 4.43 4.40
C PHE A 67 2.22 5.03 3.32
N ILE A 68 3.08 4.23 2.70
CA ILE A 68 4.03 4.71 1.69
C ILE A 68 3.28 5.29 0.49
N PHE A 69 2.49 4.47 -0.18
CA PHE A 69 1.74 4.92 -1.35
C PHE A 69 0.52 5.76 -0.97
N GLY A 70 -0.10 5.46 0.17
CA GLY A 70 -1.27 6.19 0.62
C GLY A 70 -0.98 7.65 0.92
N SER A 71 0.14 7.94 1.59
CA SER A 71 0.52 9.32 1.90
C SER A 71 0.89 10.10 0.64
N ILE A 72 1.61 9.47 -0.29
CA ILE A 72 1.97 10.13 -1.55
C ILE A 72 0.71 10.40 -2.39
N LEU A 73 -0.19 9.43 -2.45
CA LEU A 73 -1.45 9.58 -3.20
C LEU A 73 -2.31 10.70 -2.62
N ALA A 74 -2.42 10.78 -1.29
CA ALA A 74 -3.15 11.86 -0.65
C ALA A 74 -2.56 13.22 -0.98
N HIS A 75 -1.24 13.32 -1.00
CA HIS A 75 -0.55 14.54 -1.38
C HIS A 75 -0.85 14.92 -2.84
N GLU A 76 -0.78 13.94 -3.75
CA GLU A 76 -1.06 14.16 -5.18
C GLU A 76 -2.50 14.62 -5.41
N LEU A 77 -3.45 14.08 -4.66
CA LEU A 77 -4.86 14.42 -4.79
C LEU A 77 -5.29 15.61 -3.94
N ASN A 78 -4.36 16.17 -3.16
CA ASN A 78 -4.61 17.31 -2.28
C ASN A 78 -5.77 17.02 -1.31
N CYS A 79 -5.70 15.89 -0.64
CA CYS A 79 -6.72 15.49 0.33
C CYS A 79 -6.07 14.98 1.62
N SER A 80 -6.90 14.70 2.63
CA SER A 80 -6.43 14.26 3.94
C SER A 80 -5.92 12.82 3.88
N PHE A 81 -4.98 12.51 4.75
CA PHE A 81 -4.50 11.15 4.96
C PHE A 81 -4.99 10.62 6.30
N ILE A 82 -5.59 9.44 6.30
CA ILE A 82 -6.11 8.80 7.51
C ILE A 82 -5.32 7.52 7.74
N PRO A 83 -4.51 7.46 8.81
CA PRO A 83 -3.78 6.25 9.14
C PRO A 83 -4.73 5.22 9.75
N VAL A 84 -4.64 3.98 9.27
CA VAL A 84 -5.30 2.83 9.87
C VAL A 84 -4.19 1.96 10.44
N ARG A 85 -4.17 1.78 11.76
CA ARG A 85 -3.05 1.18 12.46
C ARG A 85 -3.46 -0.05 13.26
N LYS A 86 -2.45 -0.80 13.72
CA LYS A 86 -2.70 -1.89 14.67
C LYS A 86 -3.26 -1.32 15.96
N ALA A 87 -4.10 -2.12 16.62
CA ALA A 87 -4.75 -1.69 17.86
C ALA A 87 -3.74 -1.20 18.89
N GLY A 88 -4.08 -0.11 19.60
CA GLY A 88 -3.23 0.47 20.62
C GLY A 88 -2.18 1.45 20.13
N LYS A 89 -2.09 1.70 18.83
CA LYS A 89 -1.07 2.59 18.24
C LYS A 89 -1.54 4.03 18.10
N LEU A 90 -2.84 4.29 18.18
CA LEU A 90 -3.39 5.64 18.01
C LEU A 90 -3.77 6.22 19.38
N PRO A 91 -3.46 7.52 19.62
CA PRO A 91 -3.62 8.12 20.96
C PRO A 91 -5.01 8.70 21.23
N PHE A 92 -5.92 8.66 20.28
CA PHE A 92 -7.22 9.29 20.41
C PHE A 92 -8.33 8.27 20.14
N THR A 93 -9.59 8.72 20.13
CA THR A 93 -10.75 7.85 19.87
C THR A 93 -10.62 7.19 18.51
N THR A 94 -10.80 5.87 18.44
CA THR A 94 -10.68 5.09 17.23
C THR A 94 -11.88 4.18 17.04
N ARG A 95 -11.98 3.63 15.82
CA ARG A 95 -12.87 2.51 15.53
C ARG A 95 -11.99 1.34 15.14
N SER A 96 -12.35 0.13 15.54
CA SER A 96 -11.50 -1.03 15.31
C SER A 96 -12.23 -2.15 14.58
N GLN A 97 -11.45 -2.99 13.90
CA GLN A 97 -11.95 -4.16 13.18
C GLN A 97 -10.91 -5.26 13.25
N GLN A 98 -11.33 -6.45 13.66
CA GLN A 98 -10.46 -7.62 13.64
C GLN A 98 -10.50 -8.25 12.25
N TYR A 99 -9.34 -8.77 11.81
CA TYR A 99 -9.23 -9.45 10.53
C TYR A 99 -8.20 -10.56 10.59
N ASP A 100 -8.32 -11.51 9.66
CA ASP A 100 -7.41 -12.64 9.61
C ASP A 100 -6.26 -12.36 8.65
N LEU A 101 -5.06 -12.78 9.05
CA LEU A 101 -3.85 -12.73 8.26
C LEU A 101 -3.54 -14.13 7.72
N GLU A 102 -2.63 -14.21 6.75
CA GLU A 102 -2.16 -15.51 6.23
C GLU A 102 -1.47 -16.33 7.33
N TYR A 103 -0.99 -15.70 8.38
CA TYR A 103 -0.22 -16.32 9.45
C TYR A 103 -0.75 -15.97 10.85
N GLY A 104 -2.02 -15.61 10.96
CA GLY A 104 -2.64 -15.27 12.24
C GLY A 104 -3.79 -14.31 12.08
N SER A 105 -4.08 -13.56 13.13
CA SER A 105 -5.10 -12.52 13.10
C SER A 105 -4.56 -11.23 13.70
N ALA A 106 -5.22 -10.12 13.38
CA ALA A 106 -4.84 -8.80 13.90
C ALA A 106 -6.06 -7.90 13.98
N THR A 107 -5.90 -6.81 14.73
CA THR A 107 -6.94 -5.77 14.87
C THR A 107 -6.36 -4.45 14.39
N ILE A 108 -7.13 -3.73 13.57
CA ILE A 108 -6.78 -2.39 13.11
C ILE A 108 -7.72 -1.35 13.70
N GLU A 109 -7.27 -0.12 13.73
CA GLU A 109 -8.06 1.02 14.21
C GLU A 109 -7.68 2.32 13.51
#